data_087e8731b4dfb6715d249eb396fde53e
#
_entry.id   087e8731b4dfb6715d249eb396fde53e
#
_cell.length_a   1.000
_cell.length_b   1.000
_cell.length_c   1.000
_cell.angle_alpha   90.00
_cell.angle_beta   90.00
_cell.angle_gamma   90.00
#
_symmetry.space_group_name_H-M   'P 1'
#
loop_
_entity.id
_entity.type
_entity.pdbx_description
1 polymer ?
#
loop_
_entity_poly.entity_id
_entity_poly.type
_entity_poly.pdbx_seq_one_letter_code
_entity_poly.pdbx_strand_id
1 'polypeptide(L)'
;MEIINYENNVIHEDVIQRVQEKMPQEEPIYEVSELFRVFGDSSRSRIICALHIEEMRDNDLAALLTMTQSAVSHQLRILREARLVKSRKQGRVVYYSLDDDHIDQIFAMAFDHIMEKTEG
;
A
#
# COMPACT_ATOMS: atom_id res chain seq x y z
N MET A 1 8.58 -18.14 31.64
CA MET A 1 9.93 -17.99 32.20
C MET A 1 10.53 -16.64 31.81
N GLU A 2 11.25 -16.01 32.70
CA GLU A 2 11.88 -14.74 32.41
C GLU A 2 13.38 -14.90 32.36
N ILE A 3 14.00 -14.24 31.39
CA ILE A 3 15.44 -14.11 31.34
C ILE A 3 15.75 -12.70 31.78
N ILE A 4 16.45 -12.56 32.89
CA ILE A 4 16.80 -11.25 33.41
C ILE A 4 18.15 -10.84 32.85
N ASN A 5 18.15 -9.71 32.14
CA ASN A 5 19.35 -9.08 31.64
C ASN A 5 19.71 -7.92 32.59
N TYR A 6 20.94 -7.49 32.53
CA TYR A 6 21.39 -6.34 33.34
C TYR A 6 20.63 -5.06 32.90
N GLU A 7 20.55 -4.08 33.76
CA GLU A 7 19.94 -2.78 33.49
C GLU A 7 18.41 -2.83 33.33
N ASN A 8 17.76 -3.72 34.09
CA ASN A 8 16.28 -3.87 34.08
C ASN A 8 15.70 -4.37 32.77
N ASN A 9 16.51 -4.97 31.90
CA ASN A 9 16.04 -5.59 30.67
C ASN A 9 15.61 -7.02 30.97
N VAL A 10 14.31 -7.21 31.10
CA VAL A 10 13.73 -8.53 31.36
C VAL A 10 13.15 -9.08 30.05
N ILE A 11 13.54 -10.30 29.73
CA ILE A 11 13.02 -10.98 28.55
C ILE A 11 12.00 -12.04 29.02
N HIS A 12 10.80 -11.96 28.49
CA HIS A 12 9.70 -12.87 28.81
C HIS A 12 9.61 -13.95 27.76
N GLU A 13 10.22 -15.10 28.02
CA GLU A 13 10.25 -16.22 27.07
C GLU A 13 8.87 -16.76 26.74
N ASP A 14 7.94 -16.73 27.69
CA ASP A 14 6.58 -17.20 27.46
C ASP A 14 5.84 -16.32 26.45
N VAL A 15 6.06 -15.02 26.50
CA VAL A 15 5.49 -14.08 25.51
C VAL A 15 6.08 -14.34 24.13
N ILE A 16 7.40 -14.51 24.09
CA ILE A 16 8.10 -14.77 22.83
C ILE A 16 7.56 -16.05 22.19
N GLN A 17 7.40 -17.10 22.98
CA GLN A 17 6.89 -18.38 22.48
C GLN A 17 5.46 -18.24 21.92
N ARG A 18 4.58 -17.57 22.67
CA ARG A 18 3.19 -17.35 22.22
C ARG A 18 3.14 -16.59 20.91
N VAL A 19 3.98 -15.57 20.76
CA VAL A 19 4.03 -14.77 19.54
C VAL A 19 4.61 -15.59 18.38
N GLN A 20 5.71 -16.31 18.63
CA GLN A 20 6.34 -17.15 17.59
C GLN A 20 5.37 -18.18 17.01
N GLU A 21 4.55 -18.78 17.85
CA GLU A 21 3.57 -19.77 17.41
C GLU A 21 2.52 -19.20 16.44
N LYS A 22 2.29 -17.90 16.53
CA LYS A 22 1.28 -17.21 15.71
C LYS A 22 1.87 -16.35 14.60
N MET A 23 3.20 -16.20 14.59
CA MET A 23 3.85 -15.40 13.55
C MET A 23 3.68 -16.03 12.18
N PRO A 24 3.42 -15.22 11.15
CA PRO A 24 3.43 -15.71 9.78
C PRO A 24 4.82 -16.17 9.37
N GLN A 25 4.88 -16.91 8.28
CA GLN A 25 6.14 -17.30 7.66
C GLN A 25 6.86 -16.06 7.13
N GLU A 26 8.17 -16.19 6.92
CA GLU A 26 9.01 -15.09 6.43
C GLU A 26 8.59 -14.60 5.04
N GLU A 27 8.25 -15.52 4.14
CA GLU A 27 7.91 -15.16 2.77
C GLU A 27 6.67 -14.26 2.67
N PRO A 28 5.52 -14.60 3.30
CA PRO A 28 4.37 -13.69 3.32
C PRO A 28 4.68 -12.35 3.97
N ILE A 29 5.51 -12.32 5.01
CA ILE A 29 5.92 -11.06 5.65
C ILE A 29 6.67 -10.20 4.64
N TYR A 30 7.58 -10.79 3.89
CA TYR A 30 8.33 -10.07 2.86
C TYR A 30 7.41 -9.50 1.79
N GLU A 31 6.44 -10.29 1.33
CA GLU A 31 5.49 -9.85 0.32
C GLU A 31 4.64 -8.68 0.81
N VAL A 32 4.19 -8.71 2.05
CA VAL A 32 3.46 -7.60 2.65
C VAL A 32 4.34 -6.35 2.74
N SER A 33 5.60 -6.53 3.12
CA SER A 33 6.56 -5.42 3.19
C SER A 33 6.76 -4.76 1.82
N GLU A 34 6.84 -5.57 0.76
CA GLU A 34 6.96 -5.06 -0.60
C GLU A 34 5.71 -4.29 -1.03
N LEU A 35 4.53 -4.77 -0.63
CA LEU A 35 3.29 -4.05 -0.89
C LEU A 35 3.34 -2.65 -0.26
N PHE A 36 3.71 -2.56 1.01
CA PHE A 36 3.80 -1.27 1.71
C PHE A 36 4.88 -0.38 1.11
N ARG A 37 5.96 -0.95 0.64
CA ARG A 37 7.01 -0.18 -0.03
C ARG A 37 6.47 0.51 -1.28
N VAL A 38 5.66 -0.19 -2.06
CA VAL A 38 5.04 0.39 -3.26
C VAL A 38 4.06 1.50 -2.88
N PHE A 39 3.28 1.32 -1.81
CA PHE A 39 2.41 2.36 -1.27
C PHE A 39 3.18 3.59 -0.77
N GLY A 40 4.40 3.41 -0.34
CA GLY A 40 5.17 4.44 0.37
C GLY A 40 5.77 5.54 -0.50
N ASP A 41 5.39 5.64 -1.76
CA ASP A 41 5.84 6.68 -2.68
C ASP A 41 4.72 7.69 -2.91
N SER A 42 5.02 8.99 -2.78
CA SER A 42 3.99 10.03 -2.87
C SER A 42 3.33 10.10 -4.24
N SER A 43 4.08 9.91 -5.32
CA SER A 43 3.50 9.91 -6.66
C SER A 43 2.52 8.76 -6.84
N ARG A 44 2.89 7.56 -6.38
CA ARG A 44 2.00 6.40 -6.45
C ARG A 44 0.78 6.56 -5.55
N SER A 45 0.97 7.11 -4.35
CA SER A 45 -0.16 7.39 -3.44
C SER A 45 -1.16 8.36 -4.06
N ARG A 46 -0.67 9.38 -4.77
CA ARG A 46 -1.55 10.33 -5.44
C ARG A 46 -2.38 9.67 -6.54
N ILE A 47 -1.78 8.76 -7.29
CA ILE A 47 -2.51 7.99 -8.30
C ILE A 47 -3.57 7.12 -7.64
N ILE A 48 -3.22 6.43 -6.56
CA ILE A 48 -4.17 5.59 -5.82
C ILE A 48 -5.33 6.43 -5.28
N CYS A 49 -5.05 7.62 -4.75
CA CYS A 49 -6.10 8.54 -4.30
C CYS A 49 -7.09 8.85 -5.41
N ALA A 50 -6.59 9.15 -6.59
CA ALA A 50 -7.44 9.47 -7.73
C ALA A 50 -8.28 8.26 -8.14
N LEU A 51 -7.67 7.09 -8.24
CA LEU A 51 -8.35 5.87 -8.65
C LEU A 51 -9.30 5.32 -7.58
N HIS A 52 -9.09 5.68 -6.32
CA HIS A 52 -10.03 5.40 -5.25
C HIS A 52 -11.37 6.09 -5.51
N ILE A 53 -11.32 7.26 -6.14
CA ILE A 53 -12.52 8.07 -6.41
C ILE A 53 -13.21 7.59 -7.69
N GLU A 54 -12.45 7.37 -8.73
CA GLU A 54 -13.01 7.01 -10.03
C GLU A 54 -11.98 6.37 -10.94
N GLU A 55 -12.43 5.47 -11.80
CA GLU A 55 -11.62 4.89 -12.87
C GLU A 55 -11.17 5.99 -13.83
N MET A 56 -9.90 5.98 -14.25
CA MET A 56 -9.35 7.06 -15.07
C MET A 56 -8.40 6.53 -16.15
N ARG A 57 -8.26 7.32 -17.21
CA ARG A 57 -7.24 7.13 -18.24
C ARG A 57 -5.91 7.74 -17.78
N ASP A 58 -4.81 7.26 -18.36
CA ASP A 58 -3.47 7.77 -18.05
C ASP A 58 -3.34 9.27 -18.37
N ASN A 59 -3.91 9.73 -19.49
CA ASN A 59 -3.87 11.15 -19.86
C ASN A 59 -4.57 12.03 -18.83
N ASP A 60 -5.70 11.57 -18.34
CA ASP A 60 -6.47 12.31 -17.34
C ASP A 60 -5.77 12.33 -15.99
N LEU A 61 -5.14 11.23 -15.62
CA LEU A 61 -4.30 11.19 -14.42
C LEU A 61 -3.14 12.17 -14.52
N ALA A 62 -2.47 12.20 -15.67
CA ALA A 62 -1.36 13.12 -15.90
C ALA A 62 -1.79 14.57 -15.75
N ALA A 63 -2.93 14.92 -16.34
CA ALA A 63 -3.48 16.26 -16.25
C ALA A 63 -3.87 16.61 -14.81
N LEU A 64 -4.58 15.71 -14.13
CA LEU A 64 -5.02 15.92 -12.76
C LEU A 64 -3.85 16.13 -11.81
N LEU A 65 -2.81 15.30 -11.94
CA LEU A 65 -1.69 15.27 -11.01
C LEU A 65 -0.53 16.19 -11.40
N THR A 66 -0.66 16.89 -12.52
CA THR A 66 0.38 17.78 -13.05
C THR A 66 1.69 17.02 -13.25
N MET A 67 1.58 15.87 -13.88
CA MET A 67 2.71 14.99 -14.20
C MET A 67 2.77 14.80 -15.71
N THR A 68 3.94 14.39 -16.21
CA THR A 68 4.03 14.00 -17.61
C THR A 68 3.33 12.65 -17.81
N GLN A 69 2.84 12.40 -19.01
CA GLN A 69 2.23 11.11 -19.34
C GLN A 69 3.24 9.98 -19.15
N SER A 70 4.48 10.22 -19.51
CA SER A 70 5.56 9.26 -19.35
C SER A 70 5.76 8.88 -17.88
N ALA A 71 5.74 9.85 -16.98
CA ALA A 71 5.89 9.62 -15.55
C ALA A 71 4.71 8.83 -14.99
N VAL A 72 3.49 9.20 -15.38
CA VAL A 72 2.28 8.47 -14.96
C VAL A 72 2.31 7.04 -15.48
N SER A 73 2.65 6.84 -16.74
CA SER A 73 2.74 5.49 -17.33
C SER A 73 3.75 4.62 -16.60
N HIS A 74 4.88 5.20 -16.20
CA HIS A 74 5.91 4.49 -15.44
C HIS A 74 5.36 4.06 -14.07
N GLN A 75 4.71 4.96 -13.36
CA GLN A 75 4.13 4.64 -12.06
C GLN A 75 2.99 3.63 -12.17
N LEU A 76 2.15 3.73 -13.18
CA LEU A 76 1.08 2.77 -13.41
C LEU A 76 1.62 1.37 -13.67
N ARG A 77 2.75 1.26 -14.37
CA ARG A 77 3.39 -0.03 -14.60
C ARG A 77 3.83 -0.66 -13.27
N ILE A 78 4.47 0.12 -12.41
CA ILE A 78 4.89 -0.35 -11.09
C ILE A 78 3.68 -0.84 -10.28
N LEU A 79 2.60 -0.05 -10.29
CA LEU A 79 1.37 -0.39 -9.56
C LEU A 79 0.70 -1.65 -10.11
N ARG A 80 0.72 -1.84 -11.42
CA ARG A 80 0.16 -3.05 -12.05
C ARG A 80 0.99 -4.29 -11.71
N GLU A 81 2.30 -4.19 -11.77
CA GLU A 81 3.19 -5.29 -11.42
C GLU A 81 3.04 -5.70 -9.97
N ALA A 82 2.76 -4.75 -9.10
CA ALA A 82 2.50 -4.99 -7.68
C ALA A 82 1.06 -5.42 -7.40
N ARG A 83 0.22 -5.52 -8.42
CA ARG A 83 -1.21 -5.90 -8.33
C ARG A 83 -2.03 -4.94 -7.47
N LEU A 84 -1.69 -3.67 -7.51
CA LEU A 84 -2.47 -2.63 -6.83
C LEU A 84 -3.45 -1.95 -7.77
N VAL A 85 -3.15 -1.98 -9.06
CA VAL A 85 -3.95 -1.37 -10.11
C VAL A 85 -4.17 -2.37 -11.23
N LYS A 86 -5.35 -2.35 -11.83
CA LYS A 86 -5.67 -3.13 -13.02
C LYS A 86 -6.06 -2.18 -14.15
N SER A 87 -6.04 -2.69 -15.37
CA SER A 87 -6.45 -1.91 -16.52
C SER A 87 -7.50 -2.69 -17.33
N ARG A 88 -8.36 -1.94 -18.02
CA ARG A 88 -9.27 -2.51 -19.00
C ARG A 88 -9.22 -1.68 -20.26
N LYS A 89 -9.39 -2.34 -21.38
CA LYS A 89 -9.36 -1.69 -22.68
C LYS A 89 -10.78 -1.56 -23.22
N GLN A 90 -11.11 -0.37 -23.68
CA GLN A 90 -12.38 -0.13 -24.37
C GLN A 90 -12.06 0.57 -25.67
N GLY A 91 -12.14 -0.18 -26.78
CA GLY A 91 -11.65 0.31 -28.05
C GLY A 91 -10.14 0.54 -27.99
N ARG A 92 -9.70 1.76 -28.26
CA ARG A 92 -8.28 2.13 -28.20
C ARG A 92 -7.89 2.78 -26.86
N VAL A 93 -8.85 2.91 -25.98
CA VAL A 93 -8.66 3.63 -24.71
C VAL A 93 -8.43 2.62 -23.59
N VAL A 94 -7.45 2.89 -22.74
CA VAL A 94 -7.15 2.08 -21.57
C VAL A 94 -7.54 2.84 -20.33
N TYR A 95 -8.35 2.21 -19.48
CA TYR A 95 -8.80 2.74 -18.22
C TYR A 95 -8.11 1.99 -17.07
N TYR A 96 -7.77 2.72 -16.03
CA TYR A 96 -7.12 2.17 -14.83
C TYR A 96 -8.02 2.30 -13.63
N SER A 97 -8.00 1.29 -12.78
CA SER A 97 -8.75 1.26 -11.53
C SER A 97 -7.98 0.48 -10.48
N LEU A 98 -8.39 0.57 -9.22
CA LEU A 98 -7.77 -0.23 -8.16
C LEU A 98 -8.07 -1.70 -8.40
N ASP A 99 -7.11 -2.56 -8.06
CA ASP A 99 -7.18 -3.98 -8.42
C ASP A 99 -8.35 -4.68 -7.75
N ASP A 100 -8.60 -4.41 -6.48
CA ASP A 100 -9.72 -4.97 -5.74
C ASP A 100 -10.12 -4.09 -4.56
N ASP A 101 -11.17 -4.50 -3.86
CA ASP A 101 -11.70 -3.77 -2.71
C ASP A 101 -10.74 -3.76 -1.53
N HIS A 102 -9.85 -4.75 -1.42
CA HIS A 102 -8.87 -4.78 -0.33
C HIS A 102 -7.91 -3.59 -0.43
N ILE A 103 -7.44 -3.29 -1.64
CA ILE A 103 -6.54 -2.15 -1.87
C ILE A 103 -7.24 -0.86 -1.50
N ASP A 104 -8.48 -0.72 -1.91
CA ASP A 104 -9.31 0.42 -1.58
C ASP A 104 -9.45 0.60 -0.07
N GLN A 105 -9.75 -0.47 0.64
CA GLN A 105 -9.95 -0.46 2.09
C GLN A 105 -8.67 -0.16 2.85
N ILE A 106 -7.54 -0.72 2.44
CA ILE A 106 -6.24 -0.46 3.08
C ILE A 106 -5.92 1.02 3.01
N PHE A 107 -6.10 1.61 1.84
CA PHE A 107 -5.79 3.01 1.62
C PHE A 107 -6.75 3.93 2.40
N ALA A 108 -8.05 3.60 2.37
CA ALA A 108 -9.06 4.36 3.11
C ALA A 108 -8.78 4.33 4.62
N MET A 109 -8.40 3.17 5.15
CA MET A 109 -8.08 3.04 6.57
C MET A 109 -6.84 3.84 6.96
N ALA A 110 -5.82 3.84 6.12
CA ALA A 110 -4.61 4.64 6.35
C ALA A 110 -4.96 6.13 6.38
N PHE A 111 -5.80 6.59 5.47
CA PHE A 111 -6.26 7.97 5.42
C PHE A 111 -7.04 8.34 6.68
N ASP A 112 -7.99 7.51 7.07
CA ASP A 112 -8.79 7.74 8.28
C ASP A 112 -7.89 7.85 9.51
N HIS A 113 -6.91 6.96 9.62
CA HIS A 113 -5.97 6.99 10.74
C HIS A 113 -5.21 8.30 10.82
N ILE A 114 -4.72 8.80 9.68
CA ILE A 114 -3.97 10.05 9.63
C ILE A 114 -4.89 11.24 9.93
N MET A 115 -6.08 11.28 9.36
CA MET A 115 -7.02 12.37 9.55
C MET A 115 -7.51 12.47 11.00
N GLU A 116 -7.75 11.34 11.67
CA GLU A 116 -8.11 11.31 13.07
C GLU A 116 -7.04 11.95 13.94
N LYS A 117 -5.77 11.65 13.67
CA LYS A 117 -4.66 12.22 14.43
C LYS A 117 -4.50 13.72 14.19
N THR A 118 -4.83 14.16 12.97
CA THR A 118 -4.75 15.59 12.63
C THR A 118 -5.86 16.38 13.28
N GLU A 119 -7.07 15.81 13.38
CA GLU A 119 -8.23 16.48 13.96
C GLU A 119 -8.28 16.36 15.47
N GLY A 120 -7.66 15.34 16.01
CA GLY A 120 -7.67 15.06 17.41
C GLY A 120 -6.52 15.70 18.15
#